data_5faa191342db2b0111d046c8975e05a1
#
_entry.id   5faa191342db2b0111d046c8975e05a1
#
_cell.length_a   1.000
_cell.length_b   1.000
_cell.length_c   1.000
_cell.angle_alpha   90.00
_cell.angle_beta   90.00
_cell.angle_gamma   90.00
#
_symmetry.space_group_name_H-M   'P 1'
#
loop_
_entity.id
_entity.type
_entity.pdbx_description
1 polymer ?
#
loop_
_entity_poly.entity_id
_entity_poly.type
_entity_poly.pdbx_seq_one_letter_code
_entity_poly.pdbx_strand_id
1 'polypeptide(L)'
;MATSTSPAPTVPDSTGHFGQFGGMFVPETLMAPLQELAAAYESAKNDPAFRAELDDLLHNYVGRPTPLYFAERWTELLGGAKIYLKREDLLHTGAHKINNALGQILLAKRLGKKRIIAETGAGQHGVATATVCARFGMECVVYMGKVDMERQALNVARMRLMGAQVRAVTAGQATLKEAVNEAMRDWVASVDHTHYI
;
A
#
# COMPACT_ATOMS: atom_id res chain seq x y z
N MET A 1 -32.29 -4.45 -36.06
CA MET A 1 -31.35 -3.36 -35.75
C MET A 1 -30.38 -3.90 -34.71
N ALA A 2 -29.13 -4.17 -35.10
CA ALA A 2 -28.11 -4.63 -34.17
C ALA A 2 -27.62 -3.42 -33.38
N THR A 3 -27.82 -3.43 -32.07
CA THR A 3 -27.25 -2.45 -31.15
C THR A 3 -25.76 -2.72 -31.06
N SER A 4 -24.96 -1.89 -31.73
CA SER A 4 -23.51 -1.84 -31.57
C SER A 4 -23.23 -1.42 -30.12
N THR A 5 -22.95 -2.37 -29.25
CA THR A 5 -22.38 -2.12 -27.94
C THR A 5 -20.90 -1.79 -28.13
N SER A 6 -20.55 -0.51 -28.14
CA SER A 6 -19.15 -0.11 -28.01
C SER A 6 -18.57 -0.77 -26.77
N PRO A 7 -17.34 -1.35 -26.82
CA PRO A 7 -16.71 -1.90 -25.63
C PRO A 7 -16.61 -0.80 -24.57
N ALA A 8 -16.91 -1.16 -23.33
CA ALA A 8 -16.76 -0.24 -22.22
C ALA A 8 -15.32 0.32 -22.21
N PRO A 9 -15.15 1.63 -22.00
CA PRO A 9 -13.83 2.22 -21.97
C PRO A 9 -12.98 1.54 -20.88
N THR A 10 -11.75 1.17 -21.21
CA THR A 10 -10.79 0.68 -20.24
C THR A 10 -10.45 1.80 -19.27
N VAL A 11 -10.69 1.57 -17.98
CA VAL A 11 -10.36 2.54 -16.93
C VAL A 11 -9.30 1.96 -15.98
N PRO A 12 -8.31 2.76 -15.56
CA PRO A 12 -8.05 4.14 -16.02
C PRO A 12 -7.64 4.18 -17.49
N ASP A 13 -7.80 5.34 -18.13
CA ASP A 13 -7.26 5.59 -19.47
C ASP A 13 -5.72 5.78 -19.42
N SER A 14 -5.06 6.00 -20.56
CA SER A 14 -3.60 6.16 -20.63
C SER A 14 -3.05 7.37 -19.87
N THR A 15 -3.91 8.29 -19.44
CA THR A 15 -3.55 9.48 -18.65
C THR A 15 -3.95 9.35 -17.19
N GLY A 16 -4.43 8.17 -16.77
CA GLY A 16 -4.81 7.87 -15.39
C GLY A 16 -6.19 8.37 -14.99
N HIS A 17 -7.09 8.65 -15.96
CA HIS A 17 -8.43 9.12 -15.66
C HIS A 17 -9.47 7.99 -15.70
N PHE A 18 -10.49 8.17 -14.86
CA PHE A 18 -11.73 7.40 -14.80
C PHE A 18 -12.89 8.33 -15.24
N GLY A 19 -13.02 8.57 -16.54
CA GLY A 19 -13.90 9.60 -17.07
C GLY A 19 -13.42 11.01 -16.69
N GLN A 20 -14.23 11.78 -15.97
CA GLN A 20 -13.85 13.12 -15.48
C GLN A 20 -13.01 13.13 -14.20
N PHE A 21 -12.77 11.96 -13.58
CA PHE A 21 -12.04 11.83 -12.33
C PHE A 21 -10.66 11.22 -12.56
N GLY A 22 -9.74 11.44 -11.62
CA GLY A 22 -8.40 10.87 -11.67
C GLY A 22 -7.39 11.81 -12.34
N GLY A 23 -6.34 11.23 -12.91
CA GLY A 23 -5.17 11.92 -13.44
C GLY A 23 -3.96 11.88 -12.49
N MET A 24 -2.87 12.57 -12.85
CA MET A 24 -1.64 12.66 -12.07
C MET A 24 -1.37 14.13 -11.69
N PHE A 25 -1.50 14.45 -10.39
CA PHE A 25 -1.35 15.81 -9.86
C PHE A 25 -0.28 15.81 -8.77
N VAL A 26 0.98 15.93 -9.19
CA VAL A 26 2.16 15.96 -8.31
C VAL A 26 3.10 17.08 -8.73
N PRO A 27 4.06 17.50 -7.88
CA PRO A 27 5.14 18.37 -8.32
C PRO A 27 5.83 17.83 -9.57
N GLU A 28 6.23 18.73 -10.49
CA GLU A 28 6.85 18.36 -11.77
C GLU A 28 8.05 17.43 -11.60
N THR A 29 8.83 17.61 -10.54
CA THR A 29 9.97 16.75 -10.17
C THR A 29 9.62 15.30 -9.94
N LEU A 30 8.34 14.98 -9.66
CA LEU A 30 7.85 13.61 -9.43
C LEU A 30 7.14 13.01 -10.65
N MET A 31 7.00 13.75 -11.74
CA MET A 31 6.33 13.23 -12.95
C MET A 31 7.12 12.10 -13.59
N ALA A 32 8.44 12.23 -13.73
CA ALA A 32 9.29 11.20 -14.34
C ALA A 32 9.26 9.88 -13.53
N PRO A 33 9.42 9.87 -12.18
CA PRO A 33 9.28 8.67 -11.36
C PRO A 33 7.89 8.00 -11.46
N LEU A 34 6.82 8.80 -11.56
CA LEU A 34 5.47 8.25 -11.73
C LEU A 34 5.27 7.62 -13.10
N GLN A 35 5.83 8.21 -14.14
CA GLN A 35 5.80 7.62 -15.49
C GLN A 35 6.62 6.32 -15.55
N GLU A 36 7.79 6.28 -14.90
CA GLU A 36 8.58 5.05 -14.72
C GLU A 36 7.76 3.94 -14.03
N LEU A 37 7.10 4.30 -12.92
CA LEU A 37 6.24 3.37 -12.18
C LEU A 37 5.06 2.88 -13.03
N ALA A 38 4.38 3.77 -13.75
CA ALA A 38 3.27 3.41 -14.62
C ALA A 38 3.70 2.44 -15.73
N ALA A 39 4.84 2.70 -16.37
CA ALA A 39 5.41 1.80 -17.39
C ALA A 39 5.80 0.43 -16.80
N ALA A 40 6.40 0.41 -15.61
CA ALA A 40 6.74 -0.83 -14.91
C ALA A 40 5.49 -1.63 -14.53
N TYR A 41 4.44 -0.98 -14.08
CA TYR A 41 3.16 -1.63 -13.79
C TYR A 41 2.49 -2.22 -15.04
N GLU A 42 2.45 -1.46 -16.14
CA GLU A 42 1.91 -1.95 -17.41
C GLU A 42 2.65 -3.21 -17.91
N SER A 43 3.98 -3.24 -17.77
CA SER A 43 4.79 -4.42 -18.06
C SER A 43 4.50 -5.57 -17.10
N ALA A 44 4.45 -5.29 -15.78
CA ALA A 44 4.29 -6.31 -14.75
C ALA A 44 2.91 -6.98 -14.79
N LYS A 45 1.84 -6.21 -14.99
CA LYS A 45 0.47 -6.76 -15.02
C LYS A 45 0.23 -7.78 -16.12
N ASN A 46 1.04 -7.72 -17.20
CA ASN A 46 0.96 -8.62 -18.34
C ASN A 46 2.04 -9.74 -18.32
N ASP A 47 2.91 -9.74 -17.30
CA ASP A 47 3.97 -10.74 -17.14
C ASP A 47 3.47 -11.92 -16.29
N PRO A 48 3.35 -13.14 -16.88
CA PRO A 48 2.89 -14.31 -16.12
C PRO A 48 3.79 -14.66 -14.94
N ALA A 49 5.10 -14.42 -15.03
CA ALA A 49 6.03 -14.73 -13.94
C ALA A 49 5.82 -13.79 -12.75
N PHE A 50 5.61 -12.48 -13.00
CA PHE A 50 5.26 -11.53 -11.96
C PHE A 50 3.95 -11.88 -11.27
N ARG A 51 2.93 -12.24 -12.04
CA ARG A 51 1.62 -12.64 -11.50
C ARG A 51 1.73 -13.90 -10.64
N ALA A 52 2.46 -14.91 -11.12
CA ALA A 52 2.68 -16.15 -10.37
C ALA A 52 3.43 -15.89 -9.04
N GLU A 53 4.48 -15.04 -9.04
CA GLU A 53 5.19 -14.64 -7.81
C GLU A 53 4.25 -13.90 -6.83
N LEU A 54 3.44 -12.96 -7.34
CA LEU A 54 2.49 -12.22 -6.52
C LEU A 54 1.40 -13.13 -5.95
N ASP A 55 0.83 -14.03 -6.76
CA ASP A 55 -0.23 -14.96 -6.34
C ASP A 55 0.28 -15.96 -5.30
N ASP A 56 1.49 -16.49 -5.48
CA ASP A 56 2.14 -17.37 -4.49
C ASP A 56 2.32 -16.66 -3.15
N LEU A 57 2.85 -15.44 -3.17
CA LEU A 57 3.05 -14.66 -1.95
C LEU A 57 1.72 -14.24 -1.29
N LEU A 58 0.71 -13.87 -2.06
CA LEU A 58 -0.61 -13.57 -1.53
C LEU A 58 -1.23 -14.79 -0.86
N HIS A 59 -1.05 -15.98 -1.43
CA HIS A 59 -1.60 -17.22 -0.87
C HIS A 59 -0.77 -17.72 0.33
N ASN A 60 0.53 -17.94 0.13
CA ASN A 60 1.37 -18.67 1.08
C ASN A 60 2.01 -17.78 2.17
N TYR A 61 2.19 -16.48 1.91
CA TYR A 61 2.78 -15.55 2.88
C TYR A 61 1.74 -14.63 3.52
N VAL A 62 0.80 -14.10 2.76
CA VAL A 62 -0.23 -13.18 3.26
C VAL A 62 -1.44 -13.93 3.84
N GLY A 63 -1.82 -15.09 3.28
CA GLY A 63 -2.92 -15.90 3.75
C GLY A 63 -4.26 -15.61 3.06
N ARG A 64 -4.22 -15.24 1.77
CA ARG A 64 -5.43 -15.06 0.95
C ARG A 64 -5.88 -16.37 0.29
N PRO A 65 -7.18 -16.53 -0.01
CA PRO A 65 -8.29 -15.63 0.35
C PRO A 65 -8.69 -15.75 1.82
N THR A 66 -9.05 -14.62 2.44
CA THR A 66 -9.60 -14.63 3.81
C THR A 66 -11.05 -15.13 3.82
N PRO A 67 -11.49 -15.80 4.89
CA PRO A 67 -12.86 -16.30 4.97
C PRO A 67 -13.88 -15.17 5.08
N LEU A 68 -15.09 -15.49 4.63
CA LEU A 68 -16.31 -14.74 4.93
C LEU A 68 -17.05 -15.45 6.05
N TYR A 69 -16.98 -14.88 7.26
CA TYR A 69 -17.52 -15.46 8.48
C TYR A 69 -18.93 -14.95 8.76
N PHE A 70 -19.91 -15.87 8.95
CA PHE A 70 -21.25 -15.51 9.35
C PHE A 70 -21.30 -15.22 10.85
N ALA A 71 -21.67 -14.00 11.21
CA ALA A 71 -21.81 -13.55 12.60
C ALA A 71 -23.24 -13.85 13.12
N GLU A 72 -23.52 -15.13 13.38
CA GLU A 72 -24.83 -15.65 13.73
C GLU A 72 -25.45 -14.92 14.92
N ARG A 73 -24.74 -14.85 16.05
CA ARG A 73 -25.23 -14.19 17.26
C ARG A 73 -25.54 -12.70 17.09
N TRP A 74 -24.76 -11.99 16.27
CA TRP A 74 -25.05 -10.59 15.95
C TRP A 74 -26.27 -10.46 15.04
N THR A 75 -26.40 -11.36 14.08
CA THR A 75 -27.58 -11.42 13.20
C THR A 75 -28.85 -11.63 14.00
N GLU A 76 -28.85 -12.58 14.93
CA GLU A 76 -29.99 -12.87 15.82
C GLU A 76 -30.28 -11.69 16.75
N LEU A 77 -29.27 -11.15 17.40
CA LEU A 77 -29.43 -10.04 18.37
C LEU A 77 -30.01 -8.78 17.73
N LEU A 78 -29.63 -8.48 16.49
CA LEU A 78 -30.08 -7.27 15.80
C LEU A 78 -31.35 -7.46 15.00
N GLY A 79 -31.78 -8.70 14.74
CA GLY A 79 -33.06 -9.02 14.14
C GLY A 79 -33.31 -8.46 12.74
N GLY A 80 -32.24 -8.28 11.94
CA GLY A 80 -32.30 -7.65 10.61
C GLY A 80 -31.60 -8.47 9.53
N ALA A 81 -30.79 -7.82 8.72
CA ALA A 81 -30.00 -8.46 7.68
C ALA A 81 -28.96 -9.42 8.26
N LYS A 82 -28.65 -10.48 7.51
CA LYS A 82 -27.54 -11.38 7.85
C LYS A 82 -26.20 -10.66 7.83
N ILE A 83 -25.43 -10.73 8.90
CA ILE A 83 -24.15 -10.07 9.08
C ILE A 83 -23.02 -11.03 8.77
N TYR A 84 -22.16 -10.66 7.84
CA TYR A 84 -20.95 -11.39 7.49
C TYR A 84 -19.72 -10.53 7.70
N LEU A 85 -18.65 -11.12 8.24
CA LEU A 85 -17.36 -10.48 8.44
C LEU A 85 -16.38 -11.00 7.41
N LYS A 86 -15.86 -10.11 6.56
CA LYS A 86 -14.70 -10.41 5.72
C LYS A 86 -13.45 -10.30 6.59
N ARG A 87 -12.84 -11.45 6.93
CA ARG A 87 -11.83 -11.59 7.98
C ARG A 87 -10.43 -11.14 7.52
N GLU A 88 -10.27 -9.87 7.13
CA GLU A 88 -8.96 -9.31 6.76
C GLU A 88 -8.00 -9.15 7.96
N ASP A 89 -8.50 -9.30 9.17
CA ASP A 89 -7.73 -9.43 10.41
C ASP A 89 -6.89 -10.72 10.49
N LEU A 90 -7.22 -11.74 9.70
CA LEU A 90 -6.49 -13.00 9.61
C LEU A 90 -5.30 -12.95 8.65
N LEU A 91 -5.15 -11.88 7.88
CA LEU A 91 -3.98 -11.70 7.03
C LEU A 91 -2.72 -11.52 7.87
N HIS A 92 -1.58 -11.88 7.30
CA HIS A 92 -0.26 -11.56 7.87
C HIS A 92 -0.20 -10.05 8.17
N THR A 93 0.28 -9.65 9.33
CA THR A 93 0.22 -8.31 9.94
C THR A 93 -1.09 -7.93 10.62
N GLY A 94 -2.18 -8.67 10.43
CA GLY A 94 -3.48 -8.43 11.08
C GLY A 94 -4.34 -7.37 10.39
N ALA A 95 -4.03 -7.00 9.13
CA ALA A 95 -4.81 -6.02 8.36
C ALA A 95 -4.58 -6.15 6.85
N HIS A 96 -5.46 -5.54 6.06
CA HIS A 96 -5.44 -5.61 4.58
C HIS A 96 -4.26 -4.88 3.91
N LYS A 97 -3.55 -4.01 4.61
CA LYS A 97 -2.48 -3.18 4.04
C LYS A 97 -1.32 -3.98 3.44
N ILE A 98 -1.07 -5.18 3.94
CA ILE A 98 -0.03 -6.08 3.42
C ILE A 98 -0.23 -6.42 1.94
N ASN A 99 -1.47 -6.49 1.43
CA ASN A 99 -1.76 -6.79 0.03
C ASN A 99 -1.16 -5.72 -0.89
N ASN A 100 -1.42 -4.45 -0.57
CA ASN A 100 -0.90 -3.31 -1.32
C ASN A 100 0.63 -3.22 -1.21
N ALA A 101 1.17 -3.28 0.01
CA ALA A 101 2.60 -3.19 0.25
C ALA A 101 3.37 -4.30 -0.49
N LEU A 102 2.83 -5.52 -0.55
CA LEU A 102 3.44 -6.63 -1.27
C LEU A 102 3.50 -6.39 -2.78
N GLY A 103 2.41 -5.95 -3.41
CA GLY A 103 2.40 -5.64 -4.84
C GLY A 103 3.38 -4.52 -5.18
N GLN A 104 3.41 -3.47 -4.37
CA GLN A 104 4.30 -2.33 -4.60
C GLN A 104 5.79 -2.67 -4.40
N ILE A 105 6.15 -3.50 -3.40
CA ILE A 105 7.54 -3.87 -3.21
C ILE A 105 8.07 -4.76 -4.34
N LEU A 106 7.23 -5.61 -4.92
CA LEU A 106 7.61 -6.39 -6.11
C LEU A 106 7.90 -5.47 -7.31
N LEU A 107 7.09 -4.41 -7.50
CA LEU A 107 7.36 -3.40 -8.52
C LEU A 107 8.66 -2.63 -8.22
N ALA A 108 8.87 -2.20 -6.98
CA ALA A 108 10.08 -1.52 -6.55
C ALA A 108 11.34 -2.37 -6.80
N LYS A 109 11.28 -3.66 -6.48
CA LYS A 109 12.34 -4.64 -6.77
C LYS A 109 12.62 -4.74 -8.27
N ARG A 110 11.57 -4.79 -9.10
CA ARG A 110 11.68 -4.83 -10.57
C ARG A 110 12.32 -3.56 -11.14
N LEU A 111 12.04 -2.41 -10.53
CA LEU A 111 12.67 -1.11 -10.85
C LEU A 111 14.09 -0.97 -10.29
N GLY A 112 14.63 -1.96 -9.59
CA GLY A 112 15.97 -1.90 -8.99
C GLY A 112 16.08 -0.96 -7.79
N LYS A 113 14.95 -0.48 -7.24
CA LYS A 113 14.95 0.36 -6.03
C LYS A 113 15.43 -0.48 -4.84
N LYS A 114 16.19 0.15 -3.94
CA LYS A 114 16.78 -0.53 -2.78
C LYS A 114 16.25 -0.01 -1.44
N ARG A 115 15.61 1.13 -1.48
CA ARG A 115 15.08 1.82 -0.32
C ARG A 115 13.58 2.09 -0.50
N ILE A 116 12.83 1.82 0.55
CA ILE A 116 11.38 2.04 0.60
C ILE A 116 11.09 3.07 1.66
N ILE A 117 10.24 4.03 1.32
CA ILE A 117 9.68 4.98 2.29
C ILE A 117 8.17 4.87 2.31
N ALA A 118 7.60 5.16 3.46
CA ALA A 118 6.15 5.27 3.65
C ALA A 118 5.85 6.29 4.74
N GLU A 119 4.65 6.84 4.72
CA GLU A 119 4.07 7.49 5.88
C GLU A 119 3.04 6.58 6.55
N THR A 120 2.72 6.89 7.80
CA THR A 120 1.66 6.18 8.52
C THR A 120 1.07 7.04 9.63
N GLY A 121 -0.25 6.95 9.84
CA GLY A 121 -0.95 7.55 10.99
C GLY A 121 -1.23 6.49 12.05
N ALA A 122 -2.21 5.62 11.80
CA ALA A 122 -2.55 4.52 12.71
C ALA A 122 -1.49 3.40 12.82
N GLY A 123 -0.44 3.44 11.99
CA GLY A 123 0.67 2.50 12.04
C GLY A 123 0.53 1.26 11.18
N GLN A 124 -0.66 0.88 10.72
CA GLN A 124 -0.88 -0.36 9.98
C GLN A 124 -0.19 -0.38 8.62
N HIS A 125 -0.17 0.74 7.91
CA HIS A 125 0.55 0.86 6.65
C HIS A 125 2.07 0.72 6.86
N GLY A 126 2.62 1.42 7.86
CA GLY A 126 4.02 1.30 8.23
C GLY A 126 4.43 -0.11 8.65
N VAL A 127 3.58 -0.81 9.41
CA VAL A 127 3.82 -2.22 9.78
C VAL A 127 3.84 -3.11 8.53
N ALA A 128 2.90 -2.94 7.61
CA ALA A 128 2.88 -3.70 6.36
C ALA A 128 4.14 -3.44 5.51
N THR A 129 4.52 -2.16 5.36
CA THR A 129 5.73 -1.76 4.63
C THR A 129 6.99 -2.34 5.27
N ALA A 130 7.15 -2.21 6.58
CA ALA A 130 8.29 -2.79 7.31
C ALA A 130 8.36 -4.32 7.15
N THR A 131 7.21 -5.00 7.16
CA THR A 131 7.11 -6.45 6.98
C THR A 131 7.63 -6.89 5.61
N VAL A 132 7.16 -6.24 4.53
CA VAL A 132 7.62 -6.61 3.18
C VAL A 132 9.08 -6.20 2.95
N CYS A 133 9.53 -5.07 3.50
CA CYS A 133 10.95 -4.68 3.43
C CYS A 133 11.85 -5.70 4.12
N ALA A 134 11.49 -6.17 5.32
CA ALA A 134 12.21 -7.24 6.02
C ALA A 134 12.24 -8.53 5.19
N ARG A 135 11.13 -8.91 4.56
CA ARG A 135 11.02 -10.11 3.71
C ARG A 135 11.95 -10.05 2.50
N PHE A 136 12.13 -8.86 1.90
CA PHE A 136 12.91 -8.68 0.67
C PHE A 136 14.30 -8.08 0.89
N GLY A 137 14.70 -7.82 2.14
CA GLY A 137 16.02 -7.26 2.47
C GLY A 137 16.21 -5.82 1.98
N MET A 138 15.15 -5.02 1.95
CA MET A 138 15.20 -3.62 1.53
C MET A 138 15.28 -2.67 2.72
N GLU A 139 15.99 -1.55 2.56
CA GLU A 139 15.97 -0.47 3.53
C GLU A 139 14.55 0.10 3.67
N CYS A 140 14.11 0.32 4.90
CA CYS A 140 12.77 0.81 5.20
C CYS A 140 12.82 2.04 6.12
N VAL A 141 12.23 3.14 5.66
CA VAL A 141 12.03 4.34 6.47
C VAL A 141 10.54 4.68 6.51
N VAL A 142 9.99 4.79 7.72
CA VAL A 142 8.57 5.12 7.93
C VAL A 142 8.48 6.46 8.65
N TYR A 143 7.81 7.41 8.03
CA TYR A 143 7.49 8.71 8.63
C TYR A 143 6.19 8.62 9.41
N MET A 144 6.20 9.08 10.66
CA MET A 144 5.02 9.06 11.52
C MET A 144 4.98 10.30 12.41
N GLY A 145 3.83 10.93 12.52
CA GLY A 145 3.65 12.05 13.43
C GLY A 145 3.95 11.66 14.88
N LYS A 146 4.65 12.50 15.63
CA LYS A 146 5.03 12.21 17.03
C LYS A 146 3.82 11.88 17.89
N VAL A 147 2.71 12.60 17.72
CA VAL A 147 1.45 12.35 18.44
C VAL A 147 0.88 10.96 18.10
N ASP A 148 0.93 10.58 16.83
CA ASP A 148 0.48 9.25 16.39
C ASP A 148 1.40 8.14 16.90
N MET A 149 2.73 8.38 16.96
CA MET A 149 3.68 7.42 17.53
C MET A 149 3.38 7.10 19.00
N GLU A 150 3.01 8.09 19.77
CA GLU A 150 2.65 7.92 21.19
C GLU A 150 1.36 7.10 21.33
N ARG A 151 0.34 7.40 20.51
CA ARG A 151 -0.93 6.68 20.49
C ARG A 151 -0.80 5.24 20.03
N GLN A 152 0.13 4.99 19.10
CA GLN A 152 0.31 3.70 18.41
C GLN A 152 1.67 3.06 18.72
N ALA A 153 2.13 3.19 19.97
CA ALA A 153 3.45 2.73 20.40
C ALA A 153 3.72 1.24 20.06
N LEU A 154 2.70 0.39 20.12
CA LEU A 154 2.81 -1.02 19.74
C LEU A 154 3.18 -1.20 18.26
N ASN A 155 2.55 -0.44 17.35
CA ASN A 155 2.87 -0.51 15.92
C ASN A 155 4.27 0.05 15.65
N VAL A 156 4.69 1.10 16.37
CA VAL A 156 6.08 1.63 16.30
C VAL A 156 7.09 0.54 16.72
N ALA A 157 6.82 -0.16 17.81
CA ALA A 157 7.68 -1.26 18.27
C ALA A 157 7.75 -2.39 17.22
N ARG A 158 6.63 -2.78 16.61
CA ARG A 158 6.58 -3.78 15.53
C ARG A 158 7.43 -3.38 14.33
N MET A 159 7.31 -2.14 13.85
CA MET A 159 8.10 -1.63 12.73
C MET A 159 9.60 -1.70 13.03
N ARG A 160 10.01 -1.24 14.21
CA ARG A 160 11.42 -1.26 14.65
C ARG A 160 11.96 -2.68 14.80
N LEU A 161 11.16 -3.60 15.33
CA LEU A 161 11.52 -5.01 15.45
C LEU A 161 11.85 -5.66 14.10
N MET A 162 11.13 -5.22 13.03
CA MET A 162 11.37 -5.65 11.66
C MET A 162 12.51 -4.90 10.94
N GLY A 163 13.24 -4.04 11.66
CA GLY A 163 14.39 -3.31 11.12
C GLY A 163 14.06 -1.99 10.45
N ALA A 164 12.80 -1.54 10.46
CA ALA A 164 12.46 -0.25 9.88
C ALA A 164 12.91 0.94 10.75
N GLN A 165 13.43 1.98 10.11
CA GLN A 165 13.68 3.26 10.76
C GLN A 165 12.38 4.05 10.84
N VAL A 166 11.82 4.22 12.05
CA VAL A 166 10.63 5.05 12.27
C VAL A 166 11.07 6.45 12.64
N ARG A 167 10.81 7.41 11.75
CA ARG A 167 11.16 8.83 11.91
C ARG A 167 9.98 9.62 12.47
N ALA A 168 10.18 10.23 13.64
CA ALA A 168 9.18 11.09 14.24
C ALA A 168 9.10 12.44 13.50
N VAL A 169 7.89 12.84 13.12
CA VAL A 169 7.63 14.17 12.55
C VAL A 169 6.98 15.03 13.62
N THR A 170 7.62 16.16 13.93
CA THR A 170 7.20 17.09 14.99
C THR A 170 6.64 18.40 14.47
N ALA A 171 6.67 18.63 13.15
CA ALA A 171 6.14 19.83 12.52
C ALA A 171 4.61 19.91 12.65
N GLY A 172 4.07 21.10 12.65
CA GLY A 172 2.63 21.37 12.65
C GLY A 172 1.89 20.66 13.79
N GLN A 173 0.88 19.86 13.44
CA GLN A 173 0.11 19.07 14.41
C GLN A 173 0.80 17.74 14.77
N ALA A 174 1.94 17.44 14.20
CA ALA A 174 2.69 16.20 14.39
C ALA A 174 1.85 14.91 14.17
N THR A 175 1.04 14.92 13.10
CA THR A 175 0.13 13.84 12.70
C THR A 175 0.40 13.38 11.26
N LEU A 176 -0.49 12.56 10.71
CA LEU A 176 -0.36 11.96 9.37
C LEU A 176 -0.06 12.98 8.25
N LYS A 177 -0.72 14.15 8.26
CA LYS A 177 -0.51 15.17 7.23
C LYS A 177 0.96 15.60 7.14
N GLU A 178 1.58 15.86 8.27
CA GLU A 178 2.98 16.27 8.35
C GLU A 178 3.92 15.12 7.98
N ALA A 179 3.55 13.88 8.34
CA ALA A 179 4.29 12.68 7.95
C ALA A 179 4.31 12.50 6.42
N VAL A 180 3.17 12.70 5.73
CA VAL A 180 3.09 12.72 4.25
C VAL A 180 4.02 13.76 3.68
N ASN A 181 4.01 14.99 4.21
CA ASN A 181 4.86 16.07 3.70
C ASN A 181 6.36 15.74 3.82
N GLU A 182 6.78 15.13 4.93
CA GLU A 182 8.18 14.73 5.13
C GLU A 182 8.57 13.55 4.22
N ALA A 183 7.70 12.55 4.07
CA ALA A 183 7.92 11.44 3.16
C ALA A 183 8.06 11.94 1.70
N MET A 184 7.22 12.88 1.28
CA MET A 184 7.31 13.48 -0.06
C MET A 184 8.61 14.26 -0.27
N ARG A 185 9.09 15.01 0.74
CA ARG A 185 10.38 15.72 0.66
C ARG A 185 11.55 14.77 0.52
N ASP A 186 11.55 13.68 1.31
CA ASP A 186 12.58 12.64 1.20
C ASP A 186 12.52 11.97 -0.18
N TRP A 187 11.32 11.66 -0.67
CA TRP A 187 11.19 11.03 -1.98
C TRP A 187 11.74 11.90 -3.11
N VAL A 188 11.38 13.18 -3.16
CA VAL A 188 11.93 14.13 -4.15
C VAL A 188 13.46 14.16 -4.12
N ALA A 189 14.06 14.09 -2.93
CA ALA A 189 15.51 14.13 -2.77
C ALA A 189 16.22 12.80 -3.08
N SER A 190 15.50 11.68 -3.18
CA SER A 190 16.10 10.34 -3.25
C SER A 190 15.43 9.41 -4.29
N VAL A 191 14.71 9.98 -5.22
CA VAL A 191 13.86 9.27 -6.19
C VAL A 191 14.58 8.20 -7.00
N ASP A 192 15.86 8.38 -7.29
CA ASP A 192 16.65 7.47 -8.13
C ASP A 192 16.73 6.05 -7.53
N HIS A 193 16.82 5.93 -6.21
CA HIS A 193 16.98 4.66 -5.51
C HIS A 193 15.87 4.33 -4.52
N THR A 194 14.92 5.24 -4.34
CA THR A 194 13.82 5.13 -3.36
C THR A 194 12.47 4.96 -4.06
N HIS A 195 11.67 4.04 -3.53
CA HIS A 195 10.26 3.90 -3.89
C HIS A 195 9.38 4.31 -2.71
N TYR A 196 8.35 5.08 -2.99
CA TYR A 196 7.36 5.52 -2.01
C TYR A 196 6.10 4.66 -2.14
N ILE A 197 5.73 3.97 -1.06
CA ILE A 197 4.57 3.07 -1.00
C ILE A 197 3.37 3.76 -0.36
#